data_51e00aa809dfff36e8f8bc34d04cd8ea
#
_entry.id   51e00aa809dfff36e8f8bc34d04cd8ea
#
_cell.length_a   1.000
_cell.length_b   1.000
_cell.length_c   1.000
_cell.angle_alpha   90.00
_cell.angle_beta   90.00
_cell.angle_gamma   90.00
#
_symmetry.space_group_name_H-M   'P 1'
#
loop_
_entity.id
_entity.type
_entity.pdbx_description
1 polymer ?
#
loop_
_entity_poly.entity_id
_entity_poly.type
_entity_poly.pdbx_seq_one_letter_code
_entity_poly.pdbx_strand_id
1 'polypeptide(L)'
;LSQPGQYACEEKVDLVGPKGTIKGVRVLGPARPSTQVEISLADGFALGIKAPIKESGDIAGTPGVKLVGPAGEVELSEGVIVASRHIHMSLEDAARFGVTDKQIVKVRTFGPRAVVFENVLVRANANFALEMHVDVEEGNAAGVRNGEEVELIAE
;
A
#
# COMPACT_ATOMS: atom_id res chain seq x y z
N LEU A 1 1.74 -9.84 -6.69
CA LEU A 1 0.41 -9.44 -6.24
C LEU A 1 -0.44 -10.66 -5.97
N SER A 2 -0.95 -10.78 -4.76
CA SER A 2 -1.65 -11.96 -4.28
C SER A 2 -3.18 -11.78 -4.19
N GLN A 3 -3.68 -10.54 -4.31
CA GLN A 3 -5.12 -10.32 -4.30
C GLN A 3 -5.76 -10.71 -5.63
N PRO A 4 -6.95 -11.34 -5.61
CA PRO A 4 -7.63 -11.78 -6.83
C PRO A 4 -7.89 -10.63 -7.81
N GLY A 5 -7.58 -10.86 -9.07
CA GLY A 5 -7.81 -9.89 -10.15
C GLY A 5 -6.74 -8.81 -10.29
N GLN A 6 -5.79 -8.73 -9.37
CA GLN A 6 -4.69 -7.78 -9.48
C GLN A 6 -3.49 -8.42 -10.18
N TYR A 7 -2.76 -7.63 -10.96
CA TYR A 7 -1.58 -8.11 -11.67
C TYR A 7 -0.55 -6.98 -11.83
N ALA A 8 0.71 -7.39 -11.98
CA ALA A 8 1.80 -6.47 -12.28
C ALA A 8 2.00 -6.44 -13.81
N CYS A 9 1.96 -5.26 -14.39
CA CYS A 9 2.24 -5.07 -15.80
C CYS A 9 3.74 -5.22 -16.09
N GLU A 10 4.09 -5.41 -17.36
CA GLU A 10 5.50 -5.36 -17.77
C GLU A 10 6.00 -3.92 -17.82
N GLU A 11 5.09 -2.99 -18.07
CA GLU A 11 5.38 -1.57 -18.16
C GLU A 11 5.87 -0.99 -16.84
N LYS A 12 6.82 -0.08 -16.94
CA LYS A 12 7.37 0.69 -15.83
C LYS A 12 7.39 2.14 -16.18
N VAL A 13 7.28 3.00 -15.19
CA VAL A 13 7.36 4.45 -15.36
C VAL A 13 8.37 5.03 -14.38
N ASP A 14 8.90 6.19 -14.70
CA ASP A 14 9.71 6.96 -13.77
C ASP A 14 8.83 8.00 -13.09
N LEU A 15 9.05 8.21 -11.79
CA LEU A 15 8.41 9.27 -11.03
C LEU A 15 9.36 10.44 -10.93
N VAL A 16 8.95 11.60 -11.41
CA VAL A 16 9.76 12.82 -11.37
C VAL A 16 9.14 13.81 -10.41
N GLY A 17 9.81 14.04 -9.32
CA GLY A 17 9.42 15.03 -8.31
C GLY A 17 10.31 16.27 -8.36
N PRO A 18 10.03 17.28 -7.53
CA PRO A 18 10.78 18.52 -7.52
C PRO A 18 12.25 18.38 -7.07
N LYS A 19 12.60 17.34 -6.37
CA LYS A 19 13.97 17.14 -5.85
C LYS A 19 14.67 15.92 -6.41
N GLY A 20 13.98 15.04 -7.10
CA GLY A 20 14.60 13.82 -7.61
C GLY A 20 13.65 12.95 -8.40
N THR A 21 14.21 11.86 -8.91
CA THR A 21 13.51 10.91 -9.77
C THR A 21 13.66 9.50 -9.21
N ILE A 22 12.58 8.74 -9.21
CA ILE A 22 12.60 7.30 -8.92
C ILE A 22 12.29 6.57 -10.21
N LYS A 23 13.22 5.72 -10.65
CA LYS A 23 13.12 5.00 -11.93
C LYS A 23 12.52 3.61 -11.77
N GLY A 24 11.84 3.17 -12.82
CA GLY A 24 11.44 1.78 -12.97
C GLY A 24 10.32 1.34 -12.03
N VAL A 25 9.39 2.22 -11.75
CA VAL A 25 8.22 1.90 -10.91
C VAL A 25 7.22 1.10 -11.72
N ARG A 26 6.86 -0.07 -11.20
CA ARG A 26 5.97 -1.01 -11.87
C ARG A 26 4.53 -0.48 -11.91
N VAL A 27 3.92 -0.58 -13.09
CA VAL A 27 2.49 -0.30 -13.25
C VAL A 27 1.70 -1.53 -12.83
N LEU A 28 0.65 -1.32 -12.03
CA LEU A 28 -0.22 -2.40 -11.56
C LEU A 28 -1.59 -2.29 -12.23
N GLY A 29 -2.18 -3.42 -12.54
CA GLY A 29 -3.52 -3.52 -13.09
C GLY A 29 -4.48 -4.25 -12.17
N PRO A 30 -5.77 -4.18 -12.46
CA PRO A 30 -6.40 -3.55 -13.61
C PRO A 30 -6.47 -2.02 -13.51
N ALA A 31 -6.83 -1.38 -14.63
CA ALA A 31 -7.01 0.07 -14.68
C ALA A 31 -8.13 0.51 -13.73
N ARG A 32 -7.93 1.65 -13.10
CA ARG A 32 -8.88 2.27 -12.17
C ARG A 32 -9.41 3.58 -12.74
N PRO A 33 -10.52 4.11 -12.20
CA PRO A 33 -11.06 5.41 -12.65
C PRO A 33 -10.08 6.57 -12.48
N SER A 34 -9.20 6.50 -11.48
CA SER A 34 -8.20 7.53 -11.20
C SER A 34 -6.83 6.91 -11.00
N THR A 35 -5.80 7.63 -11.41
CA THR A 35 -4.41 7.21 -11.22
C THR A 35 -3.99 7.41 -9.78
N GLN A 36 -3.39 6.38 -9.20
CA GLN A 36 -2.84 6.40 -7.85
C GLN A 36 -1.39 5.97 -7.87
N VAL A 37 -0.56 6.66 -7.10
CA VAL A 37 0.85 6.32 -6.92
C VAL A 37 1.11 6.08 -5.45
N GLU A 38 1.55 4.88 -5.11
CA GLU A 38 1.92 4.52 -3.75
C GLU A 38 3.43 4.57 -3.61
N ILE A 39 3.90 5.34 -2.63
CA ILE A 39 5.32 5.48 -2.33
C ILE A 39 5.55 5.22 -0.84
N SER A 40 6.80 4.95 -0.47
CA SER A 40 7.21 4.96 0.93
C SER A 40 7.51 6.38 1.40
N LEU A 41 7.66 6.57 2.70
CA LEU A 41 8.08 7.87 3.25
C LEU A 41 9.48 8.25 2.74
N ALA A 42 10.39 7.27 2.65
CA ALA A 42 11.74 7.52 2.11
C ALA A 42 11.69 7.95 0.64
N ASP A 43 10.82 7.35 -0.17
CA ASP A 43 10.61 7.76 -1.55
C ASP A 43 10.12 9.21 -1.63
N GLY A 44 9.26 9.60 -0.70
CA GLY A 44 8.78 10.98 -0.61
C GLY A 44 9.92 11.98 -0.38
N PHE A 45 10.87 11.65 0.47
CA PHE A 45 12.07 12.47 0.67
C PHE A 45 12.91 12.57 -0.61
N ALA A 46 13.11 11.45 -1.30
CA ALA A 46 13.90 11.41 -2.53
C ALA A 46 13.24 12.24 -3.65
N LEU A 47 11.94 12.19 -3.76
CA LEU A 47 11.17 12.96 -4.75
C LEU A 47 10.96 14.43 -4.36
N GLY A 48 11.03 14.73 -3.08
CA GLY A 48 10.65 16.04 -2.55
C GLY A 48 9.14 16.24 -2.47
N ILE A 49 8.41 15.15 -2.23
CA ILE A 49 6.96 15.12 -2.11
C ILE A 49 6.58 14.66 -0.71
N LYS A 50 5.73 15.43 -0.07
CA LYS A 50 5.18 15.08 1.26
C LYS A 50 3.83 14.38 1.08
N ALA A 51 3.86 13.09 0.80
CA ALA A 51 2.65 12.30 0.59
C ALA A 51 2.00 11.94 1.93
N PRO A 52 0.69 12.12 2.07
CA PRO A 52 -0.03 11.71 3.28
C PRO A 52 -0.23 10.20 3.32
N ILE A 53 -0.36 9.67 4.54
CA ILE A 53 -0.76 8.28 4.73
C ILE A 53 -2.27 8.20 4.54
N LYS A 54 -2.69 7.44 3.55
CA LYS A 54 -4.10 7.30 3.17
C LYS A 54 -4.45 5.86 2.85
N GLU A 55 -5.72 5.52 3.01
CA GLU A 55 -6.25 4.27 2.47
C GLU A 55 -6.21 4.33 0.94
N SER A 56 -5.88 3.21 0.30
CA SER A 56 -5.91 3.10 -1.17
C SER A 56 -7.27 3.51 -1.71
N GLY A 57 -7.27 4.40 -2.69
CA GLY A 57 -8.47 4.99 -3.28
C GLY A 57 -8.81 6.37 -2.73
N ASP A 58 -8.32 6.74 -1.55
CA ASP A 58 -8.55 8.05 -0.95
C ASP A 58 -7.46 9.03 -1.39
N ILE A 59 -7.61 9.58 -2.58
CA ILE A 59 -6.59 10.42 -3.22
C ILE A 59 -6.94 11.90 -3.32
N ALA A 60 -8.12 12.31 -2.89
CA ALA A 60 -8.54 13.70 -2.98
C ALA A 60 -7.62 14.62 -2.16
N GLY A 61 -7.14 15.68 -2.78
CA GLY A 61 -6.27 16.67 -2.14
C GLY A 61 -4.84 16.21 -1.88
N THR A 62 -4.44 15.06 -2.40
CA THR A 62 -3.07 14.53 -2.27
C THR A 62 -2.14 15.17 -3.30
N PRO A 63 -0.80 15.10 -3.10
CA PRO A 63 0.14 15.65 -4.07
C PRO A 63 0.09 14.95 -5.41
N GLY A 64 0.54 15.66 -6.44
CA GLY A 64 0.79 15.11 -7.76
C GLY A 64 2.25 14.71 -7.95
N VAL A 65 2.53 14.13 -9.10
CA VAL A 65 3.87 13.76 -9.53
C VAL A 65 3.85 13.63 -11.06
N LYS A 66 4.99 13.81 -11.70
CA LYS A 66 5.14 13.57 -13.12
C LYS A 66 5.50 12.11 -13.37
N LEU A 67 4.77 11.45 -14.26
CA LEU A 67 5.05 10.08 -14.70
C LEU A 67 5.69 10.14 -16.07
N VAL A 68 6.82 9.47 -16.22
CA VAL A 68 7.53 9.39 -17.50
C VAL A 68 7.64 7.93 -17.93
N GLY A 69 7.05 7.61 -19.06
CA GLY A 69 7.10 6.29 -19.65
C GLY A 69 7.74 6.33 -21.06
N PRO A 70 7.90 5.16 -21.70
CA PRO A 70 8.53 5.09 -23.02
C PRO A 70 7.73 5.79 -24.13
N ALA A 71 6.43 5.93 -23.95
CA ALA A 71 5.55 6.54 -24.97
C ALA A 71 5.20 8.00 -24.67
N GLY A 72 5.69 8.56 -23.58
CA GLY A 72 5.40 9.95 -23.21
C GLY A 72 5.36 10.18 -21.73
N GLU A 73 4.83 11.31 -21.32
CA GLU A 73 4.75 11.71 -19.92
C GLU A 73 3.38 12.25 -19.55
N VAL A 74 3.01 12.11 -18.29
CA VAL A 74 1.76 12.62 -17.74
C VAL A 74 2.07 13.33 -16.42
N GLU A 75 1.55 14.52 -16.26
CA GLU A 75 1.64 15.23 -14.98
C GLU A 75 0.35 15.05 -14.19
N LEU A 76 0.45 14.43 -13.03
CA LEU A 76 -0.70 14.23 -12.14
C LEU A 76 -0.83 15.42 -11.21
N SER A 77 -2.05 15.91 -11.06
CA SER A 77 -2.35 16.98 -10.09
C SER A 77 -2.57 16.43 -8.68
N GLU A 78 -2.91 15.14 -8.57
CA GLU A 78 -3.10 14.45 -7.29
C GLU A 78 -2.90 12.94 -7.48
N GLY A 79 -2.88 12.19 -6.40
CA GLY A 79 -2.85 10.73 -6.45
C GLY A 79 -1.67 10.08 -5.75
N VAL A 80 -0.73 10.85 -5.21
CA VAL A 80 0.43 10.30 -4.51
C VAL A 80 0.13 10.13 -3.04
N ILE A 81 0.21 8.90 -2.54
CA ILE A 81 -0.03 8.55 -1.15
C ILE A 81 1.04 7.61 -0.62
N VAL A 82 1.16 7.58 0.70
CA VAL A 82 1.77 6.46 1.42
C VAL A 82 0.61 5.58 1.86
N ALA A 83 0.53 4.37 1.34
CA ALA A 83 -0.60 3.49 1.64
C ALA A 83 -0.62 3.10 3.13
N SER A 84 -1.77 3.29 3.75
CA SER A 84 -1.99 2.83 5.12
C SER A 84 -1.88 1.30 5.17
N ARG A 85 -1.15 0.77 6.15
CA ARG A 85 -1.07 -0.68 6.35
C ARG A 85 -2.45 -1.25 6.64
N HIS A 86 -2.72 -2.43 6.09
CA HIS A 86 -4.06 -2.99 6.16
C HIS A 86 -4.05 -4.51 6.03
N ILE A 87 -5.17 -5.12 6.40
CA ILE A 87 -5.42 -6.53 6.18
C ILE A 87 -6.59 -6.67 5.23
N HIS A 88 -6.37 -7.37 4.11
CA HIS A 88 -7.47 -7.85 3.28
C HIS A 88 -8.01 -9.15 3.88
N MET A 89 -9.32 -9.31 3.91
CA MET A 89 -9.94 -10.57 4.31
C MET A 89 -11.32 -10.73 3.69
N SER A 90 -11.78 -11.99 3.61
CA SER A 90 -13.15 -12.28 3.22
C SER A 90 -14.11 -11.92 4.35
N LEU A 91 -15.40 -11.85 4.04
CA LEU A 91 -16.42 -11.62 5.07
C LEU A 91 -16.47 -12.78 6.08
N GLU A 92 -16.21 -14.00 5.63
CA GLU A 92 -16.11 -15.17 6.48
C GLU A 92 -14.95 -15.06 7.47
N ASP A 93 -13.77 -14.66 6.99
CA ASP A 93 -12.61 -14.43 7.85
C ASP A 93 -12.87 -13.32 8.87
N ALA A 94 -13.52 -12.24 8.44
CA ALA A 94 -13.89 -11.14 9.33
C ALA A 94 -14.77 -11.63 10.47
N ALA A 95 -15.77 -12.46 10.17
CA ALA A 95 -16.62 -13.06 11.20
C ALA A 95 -15.84 -13.97 12.13
N ARG A 96 -14.92 -14.77 11.60
CA ARG A 96 -14.07 -15.68 12.38
C ARG A 96 -13.14 -14.93 13.33
N PHE A 97 -12.57 -13.81 12.90
CA PHE A 97 -11.72 -12.96 13.75
C PHE A 97 -12.50 -12.03 14.66
N GLY A 98 -13.81 -11.92 14.48
CA GLY A 98 -14.64 -11.00 15.27
C GLY A 98 -14.40 -9.53 14.93
N VAL A 99 -14.10 -9.22 13.69
CA VAL A 99 -13.84 -7.86 13.22
C VAL A 99 -14.79 -7.50 12.06
N THR A 100 -14.87 -6.22 11.77
CA THR A 100 -15.70 -5.68 10.69
C THR A 100 -14.86 -4.87 9.71
N ASP A 101 -15.40 -4.67 8.52
CA ASP A 101 -14.79 -3.78 7.53
C ASP A 101 -14.55 -2.38 8.12
N LYS A 102 -13.38 -1.80 7.83
CA LYS A 102 -12.94 -0.49 8.33
C LYS A 102 -12.57 -0.43 9.81
N GLN A 103 -12.63 -1.53 10.54
CA GLN A 103 -12.16 -1.57 11.92
C GLN A 103 -10.65 -1.40 11.97
N ILE A 104 -10.16 -0.67 12.98
CA ILE A 104 -8.73 -0.53 13.24
C ILE A 104 -8.33 -1.56 14.29
N VAL A 105 -7.32 -2.34 13.98
CA VAL A 105 -6.81 -3.41 14.85
C VAL A 105 -5.30 -3.29 15.02
N LYS A 106 -4.75 -4.14 15.89
CA LYS A 106 -3.31 -4.31 16.08
C LYS A 106 -2.88 -5.64 15.50
N VAL A 107 -1.63 -5.72 15.05
CA VAL A 107 -1.04 -6.96 14.53
C VAL A 107 0.33 -7.15 15.14
N ARG A 108 0.56 -8.33 15.72
CA ARG A 108 1.85 -8.72 16.28
C ARG A 108 2.64 -9.51 15.26
N THR A 109 3.91 -9.18 15.13
CA THR A 109 4.88 -9.96 14.37
C THR A 109 5.73 -10.80 15.32
N PHE A 110 6.52 -11.71 14.75
CA PHE A 110 7.37 -12.61 15.52
C PHE A 110 8.82 -12.51 15.05
N GLY A 111 9.74 -13.05 15.83
CA GLY A 111 11.16 -13.06 15.48
C GLY A 111 11.97 -12.01 16.23
N PRO A 112 13.26 -11.87 15.89
CA PRO A 112 14.21 -11.01 16.65
C PRO A 112 13.85 -9.53 16.64
N ARG A 113 13.09 -9.08 15.65
CA ARG A 113 12.64 -7.68 15.52
C ARG A 113 11.13 -7.53 15.71
N ALA A 114 10.51 -8.46 16.43
CA ALA A 114 9.07 -8.49 16.63
C ALA A 114 8.53 -7.13 17.13
N VAL A 115 7.42 -6.71 16.55
CA VAL A 115 6.71 -5.48 16.91
C VAL A 115 5.22 -5.75 16.96
N VAL A 116 4.48 -4.83 17.54
CA VAL A 116 3.03 -4.74 17.38
C VAL A 116 2.74 -3.51 16.53
N PHE A 117 2.20 -3.72 15.36
CA PHE A 117 1.70 -2.63 14.54
C PHE A 117 0.34 -2.21 15.07
N GLU A 118 0.20 -0.95 15.41
CA GLU A 118 -1.09 -0.35 15.70
C GLU A 118 -1.68 0.26 14.41
N ASN A 119 -2.90 0.72 14.46
CA ASN A 119 -3.56 1.40 13.33
C ASN A 119 -3.54 0.57 12.04
N VAL A 120 -3.82 -0.70 12.15
CA VAL A 120 -3.96 -1.59 10.99
C VAL A 120 -5.43 -1.60 10.58
N LEU A 121 -5.69 -1.19 9.34
CA LEU A 121 -7.04 -1.11 8.82
C LEU A 121 -7.51 -2.49 8.33
N VAL A 122 -8.70 -2.91 8.76
CA VAL A 122 -9.35 -4.10 8.22
C VAL A 122 -10.13 -3.71 6.97
N ARG A 123 -9.86 -4.42 5.87
CA ARG A 123 -10.60 -4.30 4.61
C ARG A 123 -11.25 -5.66 4.33
N ALA A 124 -12.53 -5.76 4.59
CA ALA A 124 -13.30 -6.98 4.42
C ALA A 124 -14.23 -6.88 3.21
N ASN A 125 -14.14 -7.85 2.32
CA ASN A 125 -14.96 -7.91 1.11
C ASN A 125 -15.05 -9.38 0.68
N ALA A 126 -16.18 -9.78 0.08
CA ALA A 126 -16.39 -11.14 -0.35
C ALA A 126 -15.32 -11.66 -1.32
N ASN A 127 -14.68 -10.78 -2.07
CA ASN A 127 -13.68 -11.12 -3.08
C ASN A 127 -12.23 -11.03 -2.59
N PHE A 128 -11.99 -10.71 -1.32
CA PHE A 128 -10.63 -10.58 -0.78
C PHE A 128 -10.12 -11.89 -0.22
N ALA A 129 -8.81 -12.08 -0.34
CA ALA A 129 -8.09 -13.17 0.30
C ALA A 129 -7.37 -12.65 1.55
N LEU A 130 -7.23 -13.50 2.57
CA LEU A 130 -6.61 -13.13 3.85
C LEU A 130 -5.13 -12.83 3.68
N GLU A 131 -4.74 -11.58 3.86
CA GLU A 131 -3.36 -11.16 3.72
C GLU A 131 -3.16 -9.77 4.32
N MET A 132 -2.06 -9.60 5.08
CA MET A 132 -1.66 -8.29 5.57
C MET A 132 -0.69 -7.63 4.60
N HIS A 133 -0.88 -6.35 4.36
CA HIS A 133 -0.01 -5.53 3.52
C HIS A 133 0.64 -4.43 4.35
N VAL A 134 1.96 -4.41 4.28
CA VAL A 134 2.80 -3.35 4.84
C VAL A 134 3.78 -2.89 3.75
N ASP A 135 4.32 -1.69 3.89
CA ASP A 135 5.36 -1.25 2.97
C ASP A 135 6.72 -1.88 3.32
N VAL A 136 7.71 -1.65 2.46
CA VAL A 136 9.05 -2.21 2.64
C VAL A 136 9.71 -1.71 3.93
N GLU A 137 9.49 -0.45 4.30
CA GLU A 137 10.06 0.12 5.51
C GLU A 137 9.47 -0.50 6.76
N GLU A 138 8.15 -0.66 6.81
CA GLU A 138 7.45 -1.36 7.90
C GLU A 138 7.87 -2.81 8.00
N GLY A 139 7.94 -3.50 6.89
CA GLY A 139 8.40 -4.89 6.83
C GLY A 139 9.83 -5.07 7.33
N ASN A 140 10.72 -4.17 6.95
CA ASN A 140 12.12 -4.20 7.41
C ASN A 140 12.22 -3.88 8.90
N ALA A 141 11.45 -2.92 9.39
CA ALA A 141 11.43 -2.57 10.81
C ALA A 141 11.03 -3.77 11.69
N ALA A 142 10.03 -4.52 11.25
CA ALA A 142 9.52 -5.70 11.95
C ALA A 142 10.33 -6.98 11.66
N GLY A 143 11.21 -6.95 10.67
CA GLY A 143 11.97 -8.13 10.25
C GLY A 143 11.11 -9.21 9.62
N VAL A 144 9.98 -8.85 9.03
CA VAL A 144 9.07 -9.81 8.39
C VAL A 144 9.29 -9.87 6.88
N ARG A 145 9.00 -11.04 6.33
CA ARG A 145 9.09 -11.32 4.90
C ARG A 145 7.76 -11.84 4.38
N ASN A 146 7.60 -11.82 3.06
CA ASN A 146 6.42 -12.40 2.43
C ASN A 146 6.25 -13.85 2.82
N GLY A 147 5.03 -14.23 3.17
CA GLY A 147 4.68 -15.60 3.58
C GLY A 147 4.79 -15.89 5.07
N GLU A 148 5.38 -15.00 5.85
CA GLU A 148 5.44 -15.18 7.29
C GLU A 148 4.08 -14.90 7.94
N GLU A 149 3.79 -15.64 9.01
CA GLU A 149 2.54 -15.47 9.76
C GLU A 149 2.66 -14.35 10.77
N VAL A 150 1.55 -13.64 10.95
CA VAL A 150 1.38 -12.59 11.95
C VAL A 150 0.08 -12.84 12.72
N GLU A 151 -0.09 -12.21 13.88
CA GLU A 151 -1.25 -12.41 14.73
C GLU A 151 -2.09 -11.15 14.82
N LEU A 152 -3.38 -11.27 14.49
CA LEU A 152 -4.33 -10.18 14.64
C LEU A 152 -4.78 -10.06 16.10
N ILE A 153 -4.72 -8.85 16.62
CA ILE A 153 -5.20 -8.49 17.96
C ILE A 153 -6.35 -7.51 17.77
N ALA A 154 -7.57 -7.95 18.08
CA ALA A 154 -8.79 -7.19 17.77
C ALA A 154 -9.16 -6.15 18.85
N GLU A 155 -8.20 -5.61 19.55
CA GLU A 155 -8.45 -4.60 20.60
C GLU A 155 -8.02 -3.20 20.18
#